data_fb8e68261b582700c040a4328f7ba720
#
_entry.id   fb8e68261b582700c040a4328f7ba720
#
_cell.length_a   1.000
_cell.length_b   1.000
_cell.length_c   1.000
_cell.angle_alpha   90.00
_cell.angle_beta   90.00
_cell.angle_gamma   90.00
#
_symmetry.space_group_name_H-M   'P 1'
#
loop_
_entity.id
_entity.type
_entity.pdbx_description
1 polymer ?
#
loop_
_entity_poly.entity_id
_entity_poly.type
_entity_poly.pdbx_seq_one_letter_code
_entity_poly.pdbx_strand_id
1 'polypeptide(L)'
;MTKKKSNDKNNNEKIIANNRRAKFDYEIIETYEAGICLTGSEVKSLRTSSVKLDDAHAQFTKNNELEIVNLHISEYKNNAKISVHKENRPRKLLLHRREINKIISKISKDGLSAIPLKLYFNQKGLVKLLLGIGRGKRNVDKRDSIKDREWKINKQRTFKNFNH
;
A
#
# COMPACT_ATOMS: atom_id res chain seq x y z
N MET A 1 7.57 8.86 31.08
CA MET A 1 7.23 7.80 30.12
C MET A 1 5.76 7.94 29.70
N THR A 2 5.47 8.66 28.64
CA THR A 2 4.10 8.88 28.16
C THR A 2 3.81 7.90 27.02
N LYS A 3 2.98 6.88 27.31
CA LYS A 3 2.44 5.98 26.31
C LYS A 3 1.52 6.78 25.37
N LYS A 4 1.95 6.98 24.11
CA LYS A 4 1.06 7.44 23.04
C LYS A 4 -0.03 6.39 22.84
N LYS A 5 -1.25 6.70 23.29
CA LYS A 5 -2.47 5.96 22.94
C LYS A 5 -2.64 6.06 21.42
N SER A 6 -2.59 4.93 20.73
CA SER A 6 -3.07 4.81 19.36
C SER A 6 -4.58 5.11 19.37
N ASN A 7 -4.98 6.27 18.84
CA ASN A 7 -6.36 6.57 18.56
C ASN A 7 -6.81 5.67 17.39
N ASP A 8 -7.34 4.49 17.71
CA ASP A 8 -8.20 3.74 16.81
C ASP A 8 -9.52 4.52 16.66
N LYS A 9 -9.50 5.55 15.82
CA LYS A 9 -10.72 6.11 15.28
C LYS A 9 -11.37 4.99 14.46
N ASN A 10 -12.57 4.57 14.83
CA ASN A 10 -13.46 3.72 14.04
C ASN A 10 -13.57 4.29 12.61
N ASN A 11 -12.62 3.93 11.78
CA ASN A 11 -12.59 4.32 10.38
C ASN A 11 -13.47 3.32 9.64
N ASN A 12 -14.63 3.75 9.22
CA ASN A 12 -15.52 3.05 8.29
C ASN A 12 -14.85 3.01 6.88
N GLU A 13 -13.57 2.64 6.84
CA GLU A 13 -12.78 2.50 5.62
C GLU A 13 -13.06 1.13 5.00
N LYS A 14 -13.53 1.12 3.76
CA LYS A 14 -13.64 -0.13 3.01
C LYS A 14 -12.30 -0.45 2.36
N ILE A 15 -11.57 -1.39 2.92
CA ILE A 15 -10.29 -1.84 2.37
C ILE A 15 -10.53 -2.58 1.05
N ILE A 16 -9.81 -2.15 0.00
CA ILE A 16 -9.82 -2.76 -1.33
C ILE A 16 -8.70 -3.79 -1.43
N ALA A 17 -7.48 -3.40 -1.09
CA ALA A 17 -6.31 -4.27 -1.13
C ALA A 17 -5.27 -3.87 -0.07
N ASN A 18 -4.54 -4.87 0.44
CA ASN A 18 -3.40 -4.70 1.33
C ASN A 18 -2.16 -5.35 0.72
N ASN A 19 -1.04 -4.64 0.72
CA ASN A 19 0.26 -5.21 0.38
C ASN A 19 0.85 -5.91 1.60
N ARG A 20 0.65 -7.22 1.69
CA ARG A 20 1.14 -8.04 2.81
C ARG A 20 2.66 -8.22 2.77
N ARG A 21 3.26 -8.17 1.56
CA ARG A 21 4.70 -8.33 1.36
C ARG A 21 5.49 -7.09 1.74
N ALA A 22 4.87 -5.89 1.67
CA ALA A 22 5.56 -4.64 1.96
C ALA A 22 6.25 -4.63 3.34
N LYS A 23 5.58 -5.11 4.39
CA LYS A 23 6.16 -5.20 5.75
C LYS A 23 7.23 -6.28 5.89
N PHE A 24 7.19 -7.31 5.02
CA PHE A 24 8.20 -8.35 4.99
C PHE A 24 9.46 -7.88 4.28
N ASP A 25 9.30 -7.25 3.13
CA ASP A 25 10.41 -6.83 2.26
C ASP A 25 11.04 -5.50 2.68
N TYR A 26 10.31 -4.63 3.39
CA TYR A 26 10.73 -3.28 3.74
C TYR A 26 10.54 -2.98 5.23
N GLU A 27 11.48 -2.21 5.78
CA GLU A 27 11.32 -1.53 7.05
C GLU A 27 10.67 -0.16 6.79
N ILE A 28 9.39 -0.04 7.15
CA ILE A 28 8.62 1.19 6.90
C ILE A 28 8.94 2.21 8.01
N ILE A 29 9.46 3.36 7.61
CA ILE A 29 9.87 4.46 8.50
C ILE A 29 8.74 5.47 8.66
N GLU A 30 8.09 5.83 7.57
CA GLU A 30 6.98 6.80 7.55
C GLU A 30 5.87 6.38 6.62
N THR A 31 4.67 6.94 6.83
CA THR A 31 3.53 6.70 5.95
C THR A 31 2.85 8.01 5.57
N TYR A 32 2.34 8.06 4.33
CA TYR A 32 1.60 9.19 3.77
C TYR A 32 0.28 8.70 3.17
N GLU A 33 -0.79 9.46 3.37
CA GLU A 33 -2.06 9.20 2.70
C GLU A 33 -2.13 10.02 1.41
N ALA A 34 -2.21 9.33 0.27
CA ALA A 34 -2.31 9.94 -1.04
C ALA A 34 -3.71 9.75 -1.64
N GLY A 35 -4.20 10.74 -2.35
CA GLY A 35 -5.25 10.54 -3.33
C GLY A 35 -4.67 9.86 -4.58
N ILE A 36 -5.54 9.29 -5.42
CA ILE A 36 -5.13 8.65 -6.67
C ILE A 36 -6.05 9.06 -7.82
N CYS A 37 -5.48 9.44 -8.97
CA CYS A 37 -6.23 9.78 -10.16
C CYS A 37 -6.67 8.52 -10.90
N LEU A 38 -7.97 8.24 -10.89
CA LEU A 38 -8.59 7.08 -11.50
C LEU A 38 -9.60 7.49 -12.57
N THR A 39 -9.80 6.62 -13.56
CA THR A 39 -10.92 6.72 -14.51
C THR A 39 -12.18 6.15 -13.91
N GLY A 40 -13.35 6.51 -14.47
CA GLY A 40 -14.63 5.98 -13.99
C GLY A 40 -14.73 4.45 -14.09
N SER A 41 -14.12 3.84 -15.13
CA SER A 41 -14.06 2.38 -15.29
C SER A 41 -13.23 1.70 -14.20
N GLU A 42 -12.10 2.31 -13.82
CA GLU A 42 -11.25 1.82 -12.73
C GLU A 42 -11.99 1.88 -11.38
N VAL A 43 -12.66 2.99 -11.07
CA VAL A 43 -13.44 3.11 -9.82
C VAL A 43 -14.56 2.06 -9.76
N LYS A 44 -15.23 1.78 -10.88
CA LYS A 44 -16.23 0.71 -10.95
C LYS A 44 -15.59 -0.66 -10.72
N SER A 45 -14.44 -0.93 -11.36
CA SER A 45 -13.68 -2.16 -11.15
C SER A 45 -13.25 -2.34 -9.70
N LEU A 46 -12.73 -1.29 -9.04
CA LEU A 46 -12.32 -1.33 -7.62
C LEU A 46 -13.45 -1.70 -6.64
N ARG A 47 -14.71 -1.52 -7.04
CA ARG A 47 -15.85 -1.89 -6.21
C ARG A 47 -16.23 -3.37 -6.30
N THR A 48 -15.88 -4.03 -7.42
CA THR A 48 -16.34 -5.38 -7.78
C THR A 48 -15.22 -6.39 -8.00
N SER A 49 -14.02 -5.92 -8.36
CA SER A 49 -12.91 -6.76 -8.79
C SER A 49 -11.72 -6.70 -7.83
N SER A 50 -10.82 -7.68 -7.94
CA SER A 50 -9.59 -7.74 -7.18
C SER A 50 -8.53 -6.79 -7.72
N VAL A 51 -7.66 -6.30 -6.82
CA VAL A 51 -6.53 -5.43 -7.11
C VAL A 51 -5.26 -6.06 -6.56
N LYS A 52 -4.16 -5.99 -7.31
CA LYS A 52 -2.85 -6.46 -6.85
C LYS A 52 -1.92 -5.27 -6.60
N LEU A 53 -1.38 -5.21 -5.39
CA LEU A 53 -0.45 -4.18 -4.93
C LEU A 53 0.99 -4.67 -4.83
N ASP A 54 1.23 -5.98 -4.95
CA ASP A 54 2.50 -6.61 -4.55
C ASP A 54 3.70 -6.11 -5.36
N ASP A 55 3.52 -5.85 -6.65
CA ASP A 55 4.57 -5.37 -7.57
C ASP A 55 4.51 -3.85 -7.81
N ALA A 56 3.54 -3.19 -7.19
CA ALA A 56 3.36 -1.77 -7.36
C ALA A 56 4.38 -0.96 -6.53
N HIS A 57 4.87 0.11 -7.10
CA HIS A 57 5.75 1.07 -6.44
C HIS A 57 5.49 2.48 -6.93
N ALA A 58 5.87 3.47 -6.13
CA ALA A 58 5.75 4.86 -6.55
C ALA A 58 7.08 5.36 -7.12
N GLN A 59 6.98 6.12 -8.21
CA GLN A 59 8.11 6.77 -8.87
C GLN A 59 7.82 8.24 -9.14
N PHE A 60 8.88 9.02 -9.39
CA PHE A 60 8.76 10.41 -9.77
C PHE A 60 8.81 10.55 -11.28
N THR A 61 7.95 11.43 -11.80
CA THR A 61 8.01 11.89 -13.18
C THR A 61 9.04 13.00 -13.33
N LYS A 62 9.39 13.33 -14.58
CA LYS A 62 10.28 14.47 -14.90
C LYS A 62 9.76 15.81 -14.33
N ASN A 63 8.45 15.92 -14.10
CA ASN A 63 7.81 17.12 -13.57
C ASN A 63 7.74 17.15 -12.03
N ASN A 64 8.49 16.28 -11.34
CA ASN A 64 8.44 16.13 -9.89
C ASN A 64 7.02 15.82 -9.37
N GLU A 65 6.25 15.07 -10.13
CA GLU A 65 4.99 14.50 -9.72
C GLU A 65 5.21 13.05 -9.28
N LEU A 66 4.42 12.59 -8.32
CA LEU A 66 4.47 11.21 -7.85
C LEU A 66 3.39 10.40 -8.56
N GLU A 67 3.77 9.27 -9.12
CA GLU A 67 2.85 8.32 -9.73
C GLU A 67 3.09 6.91 -9.20
N ILE A 68 2.05 6.10 -9.21
CA ILE A 68 2.15 4.67 -8.92
C ILE A 68 2.14 3.88 -10.23
N VAL A 69 3.11 2.97 -10.36
CA VAL A 69 3.27 2.06 -11.49
C VAL A 69 3.08 0.61 -11.05
N ASN A 70 2.77 -0.26 -12.00
CA ASN A 70 2.51 -1.68 -11.78
C ASN A 70 1.36 -1.96 -10.79
N LEU A 71 0.49 -0.99 -10.55
CA LEU A 71 -0.76 -1.21 -9.83
C LEU A 71 -1.76 -1.87 -10.80
N HIS A 72 -2.01 -3.17 -10.63
CA HIS A 72 -2.92 -3.91 -11.48
C HIS A 72 -4.36 -3.74 -11.01
N ILE A 73 -5.19 -3.11 -11.86
CA ILE A 73 -6.64 -2.98 -11.68
C ILE A 73 -7.30 -3.68 -12.86
N SER A 74 -7.98 -4.80 -12.59
CA SER A 74 -8.64 -5.58 -13.63
C SER A 74 -9.69 -4.77 -14.39
N GLU A 75 -9.92 -5.12 -15.64
CA GLU A 75 -10.94 -4.50 -16.49
C GLU A 75 -12.35 -4.68 -15.90
N TYR A 76 -13.20 -3.68 -16.09
CA TYR A 76 -14.60 -3.77 -15.69
C TYR A 76 -15.42 -4.49 -16.77
N LYS A 77 -15.74 -5.76 -16.54
CA LYS A 77 -16.33 -6.67 -17.53
C LYS A 77 -17.78 -6.34 -17.95
N ASN A 78 -18.49 -5.51 -17.21
CA ASN A 78 -19.95 -5.32 -17.41
C ASN A 78 -20.34 -4.22 -18.42
N ASN A 79 -19.41 -3.67 -19.21
CA ASN A 79 -19.72 -2.62 -20.17
C ASN A 79 -18.96 -2.79 -21.50
N ALA A 80 -19.61 -3.43 -22.45
CA ALA A 80 -19.11 -3.53 -23.85
C ALA A 80 -18.96 -2.18 -24.58
N LYS A 81 -19.44 -1.07 -24.02
CA LYS A 81 -19.44 0.28 -24.63
C LYS A 81 -18.57 1.32 -23.91
N ILE A 82 -17.93 1.00 -22.77
CA ILE A 82 -17.08 1.96 -22.05
C ILE A 82 -15.62 1.64 -22.35
N SER A 83 -14.85 2.68 -22.68
CA SER A 83 -13.40 2.63 -22.89
C SER A 83 -12.72 1.75 -21.84
N VAL A 84 -12.14 0.65 -22.31
CA VAL A 84 -11.37 -0.29 -21.52
C VAL A 84 -10.10 0.41 -21.06
N HIS A 85 -9.87 0.50 -19.75
CA HIS A 85 -8.62 1.07 -19.23
C HIS A 85 -7.50 0.03 -19.29
N LYS A 86 -6.27 0.48 -19.53
CA LYS A 86 -5.09 -0.40 -19.39
C LYS A 86 -4.88 -0.75 -17.92
N GLU A 87 -4.85 -2.04 -17.61
CA GLU A 87 -4.79 -2.55 -16.23
C GLU A 87 -3.60 -2.03 -15.42
N ASN A 88 -2.43 -1.91 -16.04
CA ASN A 88 -1.16 -1.53 -15.40
C ASN A 88 -0.69 -0.10 -15.73
N ARG A 89 -1.59 0.79 -16.19
CA ARG A 89 -1.18 2.15 -16.51
C ARG A 89 -0.61 2.88 -15.28
N PRO A 90 0.34 3.81 -15.46
CA PRO A 90 0.75 4.72 -14.39
C PRO A 90 -0.42 5.59 -13.92
N ARG A 91 -0.51 5.85 -12.61
CA ARG A 91 -1.58 6.66 -12.03
C ARG A 91 -0.97 7.71 -11.12
N LYS A 92 -1.31 8.98 -11.39
CA LYS A 92 -0.84 10.11 -10.61
C LYS A 92 -1.36 10.02 -9.18
N LEU A 93 -0.47 10.26 -8.20
CA LEU A 93 -0.80 10.38 -6.79
C LEU A 93 -0.98 11.85 -6.42
N LEU A 94 -1.97 12.13 -5.60
CA LEU A 94 -2.32 13.46 -5.13
C LEU A 94 -1.88 13.60 -3.68
N LEU A 95 -0.87 14.42 -3.45
CA LEU A 95 -0.28 14.76 -2.16
C LEU A 95 -0.02 16.27 -2.10
N HIS A 96 0.13 16.81 -0.91
CA HIS A 96 0.55 18.19 -0.75
C HIS A 96 1.99 18.37 -1.25
N ARG A 97 2.30 19.53 -1.85
CA ARG A 97 3.64 19.81 -2.40
C ARG A 97 4.76 19.63 -1.37
N ARG A 98 4.49 19.98 -0.13
CA ARG A 98 5.42 19.80 0.98
C ARG A 98 5.72 18.31 1.25
N GLU A 99 4.73 17.43 1.14
CA GLU A 99 4.89 15.99 1.31
C GLU A 99 5.67 15.39 0.14
N ILE A 100 5.34 15.78 -1.08
CA ILE A 100 6.08 15.36 -2.28
C ILE A 100 7.57 15.71 -2.13
N ASN A 101 7.91 16.95 -1.76
CA ASN A 101 9.30 17.39 -1.59
C ASN A 101 10.03 16.58 -0.49
N LYS A 102 9.36 16.27 0.62
CA LYS A 102 9.93 15.39 1.67
C LYS A 102 10.19 13.98 1.15
N ILE A 103 9.25 13.40 0.42
CA ILE A 103 9.38 12.06 -0.16
C ILE A 103 10.53 12.03 -1.16
N ILE A 104 10.63 13.02 -2.07
CA ILE A 104 11.74 13.16 -3.01
C ILE A 104 13.08 13.18 -2.27
N SER A 105 13.21 14.04 -1.26
CA SER A 105 14.45 14.14 -0.48
C SER A 105 14.87 12.81 0.14
N LYS A 106 13.92 12.08 0.72
CA LYS A 106 14.18 10.78 1.36
C LYS A 106 14.59 9.70 0.35
N ILE A 107 13.92 9.66 -0.79
CA ILE A 107 14.26 8.69 -1.85
C ILE A 107 15.63 9.00 -2.44
N SER A 108 15.89 10.28 -2.77
CA SER A 108 17.13 10.67 -3.45
C SER A 108 18.36 10.68 -2.53
N LYS A 109 18.22 11.11 -1.26
CA LYS A 109 19.34 11.23 -0.32
C LYS A 109 19.57 9.97 0.50
N ASP A 110 18.49 9.34 0.98
CA ASP A 110 18.57 8.24 1.93
C ASP A 110 18.40 6.86 1.25
N GLY A 111 18.20 6.84 -0.08
CA GLY A 111 18.02 5.60 -0.84
C GLY A 111 16.78 4.80 -0.43
N LEU A 112 15.74 5.50 0.07
CA LEU A 112 14.49 4.87 0.47
C LEU A 112 13.60 4.61 -0.73
N SER A 113 12.65 3.70 -0.57
CA SER A 113 11.63 3.38 -1.56
C SER A 113 10.26 3.81 -1.11
N ALA A 114 9.40 4.18 -2.06
CA ALA A 114 7.99 4.50 -1.79
C ALA A 114 7.10 3.34 -2.27
N ILE A 115 6.45 2.66 -1.32
CA ILE A 115 5.75 1.40 -1.54
C ILE A 115 4.28 1.57 -1.13
N PRO A 116 3.29 1.13 -1.95
CA PRO A 116 1.90 1.11 -1.55
C PRO A 116 1.68 0.05 -0.46
N LEU A 117 1.04 0.44 0.64
CA LEU A 117 0.72 -0.44 1.76
C LEU A 117 -0.73 -0.90 1.73
N LYS A 118 -1.65 0.03 1.48
CA LYS A 118 -3.09 -0.21 1.52
C LYS A 118 -3.83 0.68 0.53
N LEU A 119 -4.77 0.12 -0.21
CA LEU A 119 -5.74 0.84 -1.04
C LEU A 119 -7.12 0.70 -0.42
N TYR A 120 -7.88 1.78 -0.28
CA TYR A 120 -9.17 1.77 0.40
C TYR A 120 -10.09 2.90 -0.03
N PHE A 121 -11.39 2.73 0.18
CA PHE A 121 -12.35 3.83 0.11
C PHE A 121 -12.45 4.51 1.47
N ASN A 122 -12.35 5.83 1.49
CA ASN A 122 -12.62 6.62 2.68
C ASN A 122 -14.14 6.76 2.91
N GLN A 123 -14.54 7.41 4.01
CA GLN A 123 -15.95 7.66 4.36
C GLN A 123 -16.72 8.44 3.29
N LYS A 124 -16.04 9.24 2.48
CA LYS A 124 -16.62 10.03 1.38
C LYS A 124 -16.70 9.24 0.06
N GLY A 125 -16.32 7.95 0.06
CA GLY A 125 -16.29 7.12 -1.13
C GLY A 125 -15.13 7.41 -2.10
N LEU A 126 -14.14 8.22 -1.69
CA LEU A 126 -12.94 8.50 -2.46
C LEU A 126 -11.90 7.39 -2.25
N VAL A 127 -11.22 7.01 -3.33
CA VAL A 127 -10.13 6.04 -3.24
C VAL A 127 -8.88 6.73 -2.69
N LYS A 128 -8.29 6.13 -1.66
CA LYS A 128 -7.07 6.57 -1.00
C LYS A 128 -6.04 5.46 -1.01
N LEU A 129 -4.77 5.86 -1.12
CA LEU A 129 -3.62 4.99 -1.06
C LEU A 129 -2.76 5.36 0.15
N LEU A 130 -2.54 4.41 1.04
CA LEU A 130 -1.53 4.54 2.09
C LEU A 130 -0.17 4.17 1.49
N LEU A 131 0.72 5.13 1.41
CA LEU A 131 2.08 5.00 0.88
C LEU A 131 3.06 4.89 2.05
N GLY A 132 3.91 3.87 2.04
CA GLY A 132 5.01 3.70 3.01
C GLY A 132 6.33 4.15 2.41
N ILE A 133 7.11 4.88 3.16
CA ILE A 133 8.51 5.19 2.84
C ILE A 133 9.39 4.31 3.71
N GLY A 134 10.23 3.52 3.10
CA GLY A 134 11.03 2.55 3.83
C GLY A 134 12.27 2.07 3.10
N ARG A 135 13.11 1.36 3.85
CA ARG A 135 14.34 0.73 3.37
C ARG A 135 14.09 -0.74 3.08
N GLY A 136 14.60 -1.24 1.96
CA GLY A 136 14.60 -2.67 1.67
C GLY A 136 15.38 -3.44 2.73
N LYS A 137 14.79 -4.48 3.31
CA LYS A 137 15.44 -5.36 4.29
C LYS A 137 16.48 -6.24 3.63
N ARG A 138 17.61 -6.47 4.32
CA ARG A 138 18.62 -7.42 3.89
C ARG A 138 18.11 -8.86 4.02
N ASN A 139 18.73 -9.79 3.30
CA ASN A 139 18.32 -11.21 3.34
C ASN A 139 18.42 -11.83 4.74
N VAL A 140 19.35 -11.36 5.58
CA VAL A 140 19.49 -11.80 6.97
C VAL A 140 18.25 -11.39 7.77
N ASP A 141 17.84 -10.12 7.69
CA ASP A 141 16.66 -9.59 8.40
C ASP A 141 15.37 -10.29 7.98
N LYS A 142 15.27 -10.69 6.71
CA LYS A 142 14.14 -11.47 6.19
C LYS A 142 14.10 -12.88 6.80
N ARG A 143 15.25 -13.55 6.94
CA ARG A 143 15.36 -14.88 7.56
C ARG A 143 14.95 -14.83 9.03
N ASP A 144 15.38 -13.82 9.76
CA ASP A 144 15.01 -13.65 11.18
C ASP A 144 13.51 -13.37 11.33
N SER A 145 12.93 -12.55 10.46
CA SER A 145 11.49 -12.32 10.42
C SER A 145 10.66 -13.59 10.14
N ILE A 146 11.19 -14.54 9.35
CA ILE A 146 10.54 -15.84 9.09
C ILE A 146 10.61 -16.69 10.36
N LYS A 147 11.79 -16.83 10.99
CA LYS A 147 11.98 -17.61 12.22
C LYS A 147 11.06 -17.12 13.34
N ASP A 148 10.97 -15.80 13.55
CA ASP A 148 10.08 -15.19 14.56
C ASP A 148 8.61 -15.50 14.28
N ARG A 149 8.21 -15.48 13.01
CA ARG A 149 6.83 -15.82 12.62
C ARG A 149 6.52 -17.29 12.86
N GLU A 150 7.42 -18.19 12.47
CA GLU A 150 7.28 -19.63 12.68
C GLU A 150 7.24 -19.95 14.17
N TRP A 151 8.11 -19.34 14.96
CA TRP A 151 8.12 -19.51 16.42
C TRP A 151 6.77 -19.07 17.04
N LYS A 152 6.23 -17.91 16.63
CA LYS A 152 4.92 -17.43 17.13
C LYS A 152 3.78 -18.40 16.76
N ILE A 153 3.79 -18.91 15.53
CA ILE A 153 2.78 -19.87 15.06
C ILE A 153 2.87 -21.18 15.85
N ASN A 154 4.07 -21.73 16.04
CA ASN A 154 4.29 -22.94 16.81
C ASN A 154 3.89 -22.78 18.26
N LYS A 155 4.25 -21.66 18.90
CA LYS A 155 3.83 -21.32 20.25
C LYS A 155 2.29 -21.30 20.37
N GLN A 156 1.59 -20.68 19.44
CA GLN A 156 0.12 -20.66 19.44
C GLN A 156 -0.50 -22.04 19.26
N ARG A 157 0.09 -22.91 18.43
CA ARG A 157 -0.36 -24.29 18.25
C ARG A 157 -0.19 -25.11 19.52
N THR A 158 0.96 -24.99 20.18
CA THR A 158 1.25 -25.67 21.45
C THR A 158 0.25 -25.27 22.54
N PHE A 159 -0.03 -23.96 22.68
CA PHE A 159 -1.03 -23.49 23.67
C PHE A 159 -2.44 -23.98 23.38
N LYS A 160 -2.85 -24.12 22.13
CA LYS A 160 -4.17 -24.69 21.77
C LYS A 160 -4.28 -26.17 22.12
N ASN A 161 -3.20 -26.92 21.96
CA ASN A 161 -3.19 -28.37 22.26
C ASN A 161 -3.14 -28.67 23.76
N PHE A 162 -2.72 -27.71 24.61
CA PHE A 162 -2.75 -27.86 26.08
C PHE A 162 -4.11 -27.53 26.70
N ASN A 163 -5.03 -26.90 25.97
CA ASN A 163 -6.36 -26.51 26.44
C ASN A 163 -7.47 -27.47 25.94
N HIS A 164 -7.11 -28.61 25.42
CA HIS A 164 -7.95 -29.79 25.15
C HIS A 164 -7.47 -30.99 25.98
#